data_7075d8dbb730d094fcc7f74957eb751b
#
_entry.id   7075d8dbb730d094fcc7f74957eb751b
#
_cell.length_a   1.000
_cell.length_b   1.000
_cell.length_c   1.000
_cell.angle_alpha   90.00
_cell.angle_beta   90.00
_cell.angle_gamma   90.00
#
_symmetry.space_group_name_H-M   'P 1'
#
loop_
_entity.id
_entity.type
_entity.pdbx_description
1 polymer ?
#
loop_
_entity_poly.entity_id
_entity_poly.type
_entity_poly.pdbx_seq_one_letter_code
_entity_poly.pdbx_strand_id
1 'polypeptide(L)'
;MNEQSSRRQHQLWTAVALVSALAWSSSRSGAADARQIVDEAQRRNSSSSQRYEGLLQVVDARGTISDKRWTFERVGSHGRSKAVLRFNAPAEVKGVALLIVNHPDRASDQWMWTPALERDRRIALQDRSTRFFGTDFSFEDLEERDVDQYTYTLDGEDTIDGQACWKISSTPKETKSSQYTRSIVWIRKDTYAWARIENYTKSGIARRLQYSDIRNVQGIWTAHHLEMHDLGRDSRTRLTLDKLQYNVPLNDQDFTVQALRRQ
;
A
#
# COMPACT_ATOMS: atom_id res chain seq x y z
N MET A 1 37.05 71.05 -56.79
CA MET A 1 37.70 71.76 -55.63
C MET A 1 36.98 71.18 -54.40
N ASN A 2 37.75 70.41 -53.65
CA ASN A 2 37.56 69.86 -52.31
C ASN A 2 36.38 68.88 -52.09
N GLU A 3 36.69 67.61 -51.93
CA GLU A 3 37.44 66.88 -50.88
C GLU A 3 36.72 66.83 -49.52
N GLN A 4 36.58 65.58 -49.07
CA GLN A 4 36.49 65.14 -47.69
C GLN A 4 35.10 65.23 -47.05
N SER A 5 34.57 64.27 -46.48
CA SER A 5 35.08 63.25 -45.55
C SER A 5 34.01 62.18 -45.36
N SER A 6 34.30 60.94 -45.49
CA SER A 6 34.85 60.00 -44.53
C SER A 6 33.91 59.52 -43.43
N ARG A 7 33.60 58.23 -43.53
CA ARG A 7 33.62 57.28 -42.43
C ARG A 7 32.82 57.64 -41.19
N ARG A 8 31.73 56.90 -40.97
CA ARG A 8 31.37 56.23 -39.68
C ARG A 8 29.91 55.83 -39.74
N GLN A 9 29.69 54.59 -39.96
CA GLN A 9 28.49 53.87 -39.42
C GLN A 9 28.60 52.40 -39.77
N HIS A 10 29.44 51.69 -39.04
CA HIS A 10 29.30 50.24 -38.83
C HIS A 10 29.55 50.04 -37.35
N GLN A 11 28.49 49.78 -36.62
CA GLN A 11 28.43 48.97 -35.38
C GLN A 11 27.10 49.27 -34.74
N LEU A 12 26.24 48.26 -34.72
CA LEU A 12 25.22 48.01 -33.69
C LEU A 12 24.17 47.04 -34.25
N TRP A 13 24.52 45.79 -34.31
CA TRP A 13 23.53 44.69 -34.34
C TRP A 13 24.20 43.41 -33.86
N THR A 14 24.34 43.25 -32.55
CA THR A 14 24.56 41.94 -31.91
C THR A 14 24.20 42.10 -30.43
N ALA A 15 23.00 41.71 -30.09
CA ALA A 15 22.62 41.26 -28.75
C ALA A 15 21.08 41.13 -28.60
N VAL A 16 20.48 40.09 -29.11
CA VAL A 16 19.26 39.50 -28.52
C VAL A 16 19.17 38.08 -29.04
N ALA A 17 19.67 37.13 -28.27
CA ALA A 17 19.34 35.72 -28.38
C ALA A 17 19.99 34.96 -27.22
N LEU A 18 19.38 34.97 -26.03
CA LEU A 18 19.72 34.04 -24.95
C LEU A 18 18.76 34.26 -23.77
N VAL A 19 17.48 33.91 -23.90
CA VAL A 19 16.61 33.55 -22.77
C VAL A 19 15.47 32.71 -23.31
N SER A 20 15.64 31.42 -23.44
CA SER A 20 14.51 30.47 -23.58
C SER A 20 15.01 29.03 -23.41
N ALA A 21 15.58 28.68 -22.27
CA ALA A 21 15.90 27.28 -21.96
C ALA A 21 15.97 27.03 -20.45
N LEU A 22 14.92 27.37 -19.73
CA LEU A 22 14.86 27.05 -18.28
C LEU A 22 13.41 26.89 -17.83
N ALA A 23 12.68 25.91 -18.33
CA ALA A 23 11.36 25.62 -17.83
C ALA A 23 10.90 24.14 -17.98
N TRP A 24 11.80 23.16 -18.13
CA TRP A 24 11.37 21.76 -18.28
C TRP A 24 12.07 20.74 -17.36
N SER A 25 12.59 21.18 -16.23
CA SER A 25 13.32 20.27 -15.31
C SER A 25 12.56 19.83 -14.06
N SER A 26 11.40 20.41 -13.75
CA SER A 26 10.75 20.18 -12.45
C SER A 26 9.85 18.94 -12.39
N SER A 27 9.29 18.46 -13.49
CA SER A 27 8.33 17.35 -13.45
C SER A 27 8.97 15.95 -13.34
N ARG A 28 10.21 15.79 -13.80
CA ARG A 28 10.91 14.50 -13.70
C ARG A 28 11.51 14.26 -12.33
N SER A 29 11.94 15.31 -11.63
CA SER A 29 12.48 15.21 -10.26
C SER A 29 11.45 14.68 -9.28
N GLY A 30 10.23 15.23 -9.28
CA GLY A 30 9.20 14.83 -8.33
C GLY A 30 8.72 13.36 -8.46
N ALA A 31 8.67 12.81 -9.67
CA ALA A 31 8.29 11.41 -9.87
C ALA A 31 9.40 10.43 -9.43
N ALA A 32 10.68 10.77 -9.67
CA ALA A 32 11.81 9.97 -9.22
C ALA A 32 11.91 9.97 -7.70
N ASP A 33 11.77 11.14 -7.08
CA ASP A 33 11.80 11.27 -5.61
C ASP A 33 10.67 10.51 -4.93
N ALA A 34 9.44 10.54 -5.47
CA ALA A 34 8.30 9.80 -4.94
C ALA A 34 8.55 8.28 -4.96
N ARG A 35 9.07 7.75 -6.07
CA ARG A 35 9.40 6.33 -6.17
C ARG A 35 10.49 5.95 -5.18
N GLN A 36 11.54 6.76 -5.04
CA GLN A 36 12.64 6.51 -4.10
C GLN A 36 12.15 6.48 -2.65
N ILE A 37 11.23 7.38 -2.26
CA ILE A 37 10.63 7.38 -0.92
C ILE A 37 9.87 6.09 -0.66
N VAL A 38 9.05 5.63 -1.61
CA VAL A 38 8.27 4.39 -1.46
C VAL A 38 9.19 3.16 -1.45
N ASP A 39 10.21 3.12 -2.29
CA ASP A 39 11.23 2.06 -2.34
C ASP A 39 11.95 1.94 -0.98
N GLU A 40 12.38 3.07 -0.41
CA GLU A 40 13.02 3.11 0.89
C GLU A 40 12.06 2.65 2.01
N ALA A 41 10.79 3.07 1.96
CA ALA A 41 9.77 2.61 2.89
C ALA A 41 9.59 1.09 2.82
N GLN A 42 9.53 0.51 1.63
CA GLN A 42 9.45 -0.94 1.46
C GLN A 42 10.71 -1.65 1.95
N ARG A 43 11.88 -1.14 1.61
CA ARG A 43 13.17 -1.70 2.05
C ARG A 43 13.28 -1.75 3.57
N ARG A 44 12.86 -0.69 4.28
CA ARG A 44 12.88 -0.64 5.75
C ARG A 44 11.86 -1.56 6.41
N ASN A 45 10.78 -1.90 5.72
CA ASN A 45 9.74 -2.80 6.19
C ASN A 45 9.91 -4.25 5.69
N SER A 46 10.98 -4.56 4.97
CA SER A 46 11.27 -5.90 4.50
C SER A 46 11.71 -6.82 5.63
N SER A 47 11.23 -8.06 5.60
CA SER A 47 11.63 -9.12 6.52
C SER A 47 11.58 -10.47 5.82
N SER A 48 12.36 -11.44 6.26
CA SER A 48 12.30 -12.81 5.72
C SER A 48 10.98 -13.50 6.05
N SER A 49 10.38 -13.15 7.19
CA SER A 49 9.08 -13.64 7.63
C SER A 49 8.43 -12.70 8.63
N GLN A 50 7.14 -12.89 8.85
CA GLN A 50 6.35 -12.17 9.85
C GLN A 50 5.27 -13.09 10.42
N ARG A 51 5.01 -12.96 11.74
CA ARG A 51 3.90 -13.62 12.43
C ARG A 51 3.26 -12.64 13.41
N TYR A 52 1.92 -12.64 13.49
CA TYR A 52 1.19 -11.94 14.55
C TYR A 52 -0.17 -12.58 14.81
N GLU A 53 -0.75 -12.29 15.99
CA GLU A 53 -2.17 -12.50 16.28
C GLU A 53 -2.91 -11.18 16.06
N GLY A 54 -4.06 -11.22 15.38
CA GLY A 54 -4.85 -10.03 15.09
C GLY A 54 -6.22 -10.09 15.77
N LEU A 55 -6.59 -8.98 16.43
CA LEU A 55 -7.96 -8.70 16.85
C LEU A 55 -8.57 -7.71 15.84
N LEU A 56 -9.62 -8.15 15.14
CA LEU A 56 -10.42 -7.29 14.27
C LEU A 56 -11.73 -6.95 14.96
N GLN A 57 -11.99 -5.66 15.10
CA GLN A 57 -13.25 -5.13 15.60
C GLN A 57 -13.97 -4.43 14.45
N VAL A 58 -15.04 -5.03 13.97
CA VAL A 58 -15.89 -4.43 12.93
C VAL A 58 -16.96 -3.59 13.62
N VAL A 59 -17.00 -2.31 13.32
CA VAL A 59 -17.98 -1.34 13.82
C VAL A 59 -18.89 -0.96 12.65
N ASP A 60 -20.15 -1.35 12.69
CA ASP A 60 -21.12 -0.98 11.65
C ASP A 60 -21.60 0.47 11.79
N ALA A 61 -22.38 0.96 10.83
CA ALA A 61 -22.93 2.32 10.83
C ALA A 61 -23.84 2.64 12.04
N ARG A 62 -24.31 1.62 12.76
CA ARG A 62 -25.13 1.77 13.99
C ARG A 62 -24.27 1.74 15.26
N GLY A 63 -22.95 1.55 15.12
CA GLY A 63 -22.02 1.41 16.24
C GLY A 63 -21.99 0.00 16.86
N THR A 64 -22.63 -1.00 16.24
CA THR A 64 -22.54 -2.39 16.70
C THR A 64 -21.14 -2.94 16.44
N ILE A 65 -20.55 -3.55 17.48
CA ILE A 65 -19.20 -4.09 17.40
C ILE A 65 -19.27 -5.62 17.30
N SER A 66 -18.51 -6.17 16.36
CA SER A 66 -18.28 -7.62 16.25
C SER A 66 -16.79 -7.92 16.18
N ASP A 67 -16.33 -8.82 17.02
CA ASP A 67 -14.93 -9.18 17.14
C ASP A 67 -14.60 -10.44 16.35
N LYS A 68 -13.44 -10.45 15.71
CA LYS A 68 -12.84 -11.64 15.10
C LYS A 68 -11.37 -11.71 15.50
N ARG A 69 -10.85 -12.93 15.62
CA ARG A 69 -9.43 -13.16 15.89
C ARG A 69 -8.84 -14.04 14.81
N TRP A 70 -7.63 -13.71 14.40
CA TRP A 70 -6.87 -14.49 13.45
C TRP A 70 -5.41 -14.64 13.83
N THR A 71 -4.74 -15.59 13.22
CA THR A 71 -3.28 -15.62 13.09
C THR A 71 -2.91 -15.22 11.67
N PHE A 72 -1.82 -14.48 11.56
CA PHE A 72 -1.22 -14.12 10.28
C PHE A 72 0.24 -14.57 10.27
N GLU A 73 0.62 -15.23 9.19
CA GLU A 73 1.98 -15.63 8.92
C GLU A 73 2.35 -15.28 7.47
N ARG A 74 3.60 -14.84 7.27
CA ARG A 74 4.12 -14.48 5.95
C ARG A 74 5.58 -14.92 5.83
N VAL A 75 5.95 -15.46 4.68
CA VAL A 75 7.33 -15.67 4.24
C VAL A 75 7.63 -14.79 3.04
N GLY A 76 8.87 -14.30 2.93
CA GLY A 76 9.24 -13.29 1.94
C GLY A 76 8.67 -11.91 2.26
N SER A 77 8.90 -10.95 1.38
CA SER A 77 8.36 -9.59 1.46
C SER A 77 8.06 -9.05 0.08
N HIS A 78 7.06 -8.19 0.02
CA HIS A 78 6.61 -7.46 -1.17
C HIS A 78 6.52 -8.40 -2.36
N GLY A 79 6.16 -8.10 -3.48
CA GLY A 79 5.91 -8.92 -4.66
C GLY A 79 6.43 -10.38 -4.74
N ARG A 80 7.18 -10.85 -3.74
CA ARG A 80 7.73 -12.22 -3.66
C ARG A 80 7.41 -12.91 -2.32
N SER A 81 6.24 -12.69 -1.80
CA SER A 81 5.81 -13.21 -0.50
C SER A 81 4.64 -14.18 -0.63
N LYS A 82 4.49 -15.04 0.37
CA LYS A 82 3.30 -15.86 0.59
C LYS A 82 2.81 -15.58 2.00
N ALA A 83 1.50 -15.36 2.16
CA ALA A 83 0.89 -15.14 3.45
C ALA A 83 -0.28 -16.07 3.68
N VAL A 84 -0.44 -16.53 4.92
CA VAL A 84 -1.61 -17.26 5.39
C VAL A 84 -2.24 -16.50 6.53
N LEU A 85 -3.54 -16.24 6.41
CA LEU A 85 -4.38 -15.70 7.43
C LEU A 85 -5.39 -16.76 7.82
N ARG A 86 -5.58 -17.03 9.13
CA ARG A 86 -6.51 -18.04 9.62
C ARG A 86 -7.32 -17.48 10.79
N PHE A 87 -8.64 -17.53 10.68
CA PHE A 87 -9.52 -17.14 11.78
C PHE A 87 -9.51 -18.17 12.92
N ASN A 88 -9.39 -17.67 14.15
CA ASN A 88 -9.43 -18.46 15.37
C ASN A 88 -10.75 -18.29 16.14
N ALA A 89 -11.42 -17.18 15.96
CA ALA A 89 -12.71 -16.82 16.57
C ALA A 89 -13.44 -15.77 15.72
N PRO A 90 -14.77 -15.65 15.83
CA PRO A 90 -15.67 -16.54 16.59
C PRO A 90 -15.91 -17.88 15.87
N ALA A 91 -16.76 -18.74 16.45
CA ALA A 91 -17.00 -20.10 15.97
C ALA A 91 -17.47 -20.16 14.51
N GLU A 92 -18.25 -19.18 14.05
CA GLU A 92 -18.82 -19.10 12.70
C GLU A 92 -17.77 -18.96 11.60
N VAL A 93 -16.58 -18.42 11.92
CA VAL A 93 -15.47 -18.24 10.97
C VAL A 93 -14.23 -19.03 11.35
N LYS A 94 -14.25 -19.72 12.50
CA LYS A 94 -13.08 -20.47 12.98
C LYS A 94 -12.60 -21.48 11.94
N GLY A 95 -11.28 -21.46 11.68
CA GLY A 95 -10.63 -22.35 10.72
C GLY A 95 -10.73 -21.88 9.26
N VAL A 96 -11.53 -20.85 8.96
CA VAL A 96 -11.47 -20.21 7.63
C VAL A 96 -10.06 -19.66 7.45
N ALA A 97 -9.44 -19.99 6.31
CA ALA A 97 -8.08 -19.57 6.02
C ALA A 97 -7.97 -18.99 4.60
N LEU A 98 -7.11 -17.99 4.44
CA LEU A 98 -6.78 -17.35 3.17
C LEU A 98 -5.27 -17.49 2.94
N LEU A 99 -4.90 -18.06 1.80
CA LEU A 99 -3.54 -18.03 1.26
C LEU A 99 -3.47 -16.91 0.22
N ILE A 100 -2.47 -16.06 0.34
CA ILE A 100 -2.14 -15.00 -0.62
C ILE A 100 -0.72 -15.29 -1.13
N VAL A 101 -0.57 -15.41 -2.45
CA VAL A 101 0.74 -15.54 -3.11
C VAL A 101 0.96 -14.30 -3.96
N ASN A 102 1.84 -13.41 -3.51
CA ASN A 102 2.16 -12.18 -4.23
C ASN A 102 3.15 -12.46 -5.35
N HIS A 103 3.02 -11.71 -6.45
CA HIS A 103 3.89 -11.78 -7.63
C HIS A 103 4.36 -10.37 -8.00
N PRO A 104 5.63 -10.21 -8.40
CA PRO A 104 6.17 -8.88 -8.72
C PRO A 104 5.63 -8.32 -10.05
N ASP A 105 5.20 -9.17 -10.96
CA ASP A 105 4.88 -8.86 -12.36
C ASP A 105 3.40 -8.95 -12.71
N ARG A 106 2.58 -9.47 -11.80
CA ARG A 106 1.14 -9.63 -11.99
C ARG A 106 0.37 -9.56 -10.67
N ALA A 107 -0.94 -9.56 -10.77
CA ALA A 107 -1.82 -9.65 -9.60
C ALA A 107 -1.55 -10.94 -8.78
N SER A 108 -1.71 -10.88 -7.46
CA SER A 108 -1.53 -12.01 -6.54
C SER A 108 -2.47 -13.18 -6.87
N ASP A 109 -2.13 -14.37 -6.44
CA ASP A 109 -3.09 -15.48 -6.40
C ASP A 109 -3.63 -15.64 -4.98
N GLN A 110 -4.92 -15.89 -4.86
CA GLN A 110 -5.57 -16.06 -3.55
C GLN A 110 -6.43 -17.33 -3.55
N TRP A 111 -6.32 -18.11 -2.48
CA TRP A 111 -7.16 -19.29 -2.21
C TRP A 111 -7.71 -19.25 -0.81
N MET A 112 -8.98 -19.55 -0.68
CA MET A 112 -9.68 -19.56 0.58
C MET A 112 -10.16 -20.97 0.92
N TRP A 113 -9.86 -21.43 2.12
CA TRP A 113 -10.43 -22.64 2.72
C TRP A 113 -11.61 -22.27 3.63
N THR A 114 -12.71 -22.97 3.48
CA THR A 114 -13.90 -22.82 4.33
C THR A 114 -14.26 -24.17 4.94
N PRO A 115 -14.00 -24.40 6.25
CA PRO A 115 -14.24 -25.68 6.91
C PRO A 115 -15.67 -26.17 6.79
N ALA A 116 -16.66 -25.30 6.98
CA ALA A 116 -18.09 -25.64 6.89
C ALA A 116 -18.51 -26.19 5.51
N LEU A 117 -17.74 -25.90 4.46
CA LEU A 117 -17.99 -26.38 3.10
C LEU A 117 -17.00 -27.48 2.69
N GLU A 118 -16.00 -27.78 3.53
CA GLU A 118 -14.88 -28.66 3.25
C GLU A 118 -14.23 -28.38 1.87
N ARG A 119 -14.18 -27.09 1.52
CA ARG A 119 -13.78 -26.69 0.16
C ARG A 119 -12.77 -25.54 0.17
N ASP A 120 -11.75 -25.69 -0.67
CA ASP A 120 -10.91 -24.57 -1.09
C ASP A 120 -11.44 -23.95 -2.40
N ARG A 121 -11.41 -22.63 -2.47
CA ARG A 121 -11.84 -21.83 -3.62
C ARG A 121 -10.75 -20.83 -3.98
N ARG A 122 -10.38 -20.76 -5.26
CA ARG A 122 -9.59 -19.67 -5.79
C ARG A 122 -10.45 -18.40 -5.86
N ILE A 123 -9.92 -17.29 -5.38
CA ILE A 123 -10.57 -15.97 -5.48
C ILE A 123 -10.26 -15.41 -6.87
N ALA A 124 -11.28 -15.27 -7.69
CA ALA A 124 -11.11 -14.72 -9.03
C ALA A 124 -10.80 -13.21 -8.97
N LEU A 125 -10.16 -12.67 -10.01
CA LEU A 125 -9.76 -11.25 -10.05
C LEU A 125 -10.95 -10.30 -9.84
N GLN A 126 -12.10 -10.60 -10.45
CA GLN A 126 -13.33 -9.81 -10.31
C GLN A 126 -13.92 -9.85 -8.89
N ASP A 127 -13.62 -10.89 -8.10
CA ASP A 127 -14.13 -11.06 -6.73
C ASP A 127 -13.27 -10.33 -5.69
N ARG A 128 -12.09 -9.82 -6.07
CA ARG A 128 -11.14 -9.20 -5.11
C ARG A 128 -11.63 -7.90 -4.51
N SER A 129 -12.56 -7.21 -5.16
CA SER A 129 -13.20 -6.02 -4.62
C SER A 129 -14.22 -6.34 -3.53
N THR A 130 -14.63 -7.61 -3.38
CA THR A 130 -15.59 -8.00 -2.35
C THR A 130 -14.97 -7.95 -0.95
N ARG A 131 -15.82 -7.69 0.05
CA ARG A 131 -15.41 -7.59 1.45
C ARG A 131 -14.96 -8.96 1.99
N PHE A 132 -13.90 -8.96 2.74
CA PHE A 132 -13.39 -10.14 3.41
C PHE A 132 -14.16 -10.38 4.72
N PHE A 133 -15.02 -11.39 4.75
CA PHE A 133 -15.79 -11.83 5.94
C PHE A 133 -16.45 -10.71 6.75
N GLY A 134 -17.09 -9.78 6.03
CA GLY A 134 -17.82 -8.68 6.66
C GLY A 134 -16.95 -7.56 7.23
N THR A 135 -15.62 -7.66 7.13
CA THR A 135 -14.69 -6.57 7.46
C THR A 135 -14.75 -5.48 6.38
N ASP A 136 -14.21 -4.30 6.64
CA ASP A 136 -14.11 -3.24 5.63
C ASP A 136 -12.89 -3.40 4.71
N PHE A 137 -12.06 -4.41 4.96
CA PHE A 137 -11.06 -4.85 4.00
C PHE A 137 -11.68 -5.68 2.88
N SER A 138 -11.27 -5.44 1.65
CA SER A 138 -11.53 -6.34 0.53
C SER A 138 -10.41 -7.38 0.42
N PHE A 139 -10.58 -8.38 -0.43
CA PHE A 139 -9.50 -9.33 -0.72
C PHE A 139 -8.27 -8.63 -1.30
N GLU A 140 -8.44 -7.57 -2.10
CA GLU A 140 -7.33 -6.77 -2.63
C GLU A 140 -6.59 -6.00 -1.52
N ASP A 141 -7.29 -5.49 -0.51
CA ASP A 141 -6.68 -4.73 0.58
C ASP A 141 -5.77 -5.60 1.48
N LEU A 142 -5.90 -6.92 1.41
CA LEU A 142 -5.05 -7.88 2.12
C LEU A 142 -3.78 -8.25 1.37
N GLU A 143 -3.64 -7.83 0.11
CA GLU A 143 -2.43 -8.03 -0.68
C GLU A 143 -1.31 -7.11 -0.22
N GLU A 144 -0.08 -7.59 -0.29
CA GLU A 144 1.07 -6.74 -0.08
C GLU A 144 1.24 -5.77 -1.27
N ARG A 145 1.52 -4.51 -0.97
CA ARG A 145 1.82 -3.51 -2.01
C ARG A 145 3.27 -3.68 -2.44
N ASP A 146 3.50 -3.81 -3.74
CA ASP A 146 4.82 -3.85 -4.34
C ASP A 146 5.08 -2.55 -5.11
N VAL A 147 6.25 -1.94 -4.91
CA VAL A 147 6.61 -0.67 -5.55
C VAL A 147 6.56 -0.75 -7.06
N ASP A 148 6.89 -1.90 -7.63
CA ASP A 148 6.95 -2.09 -9.09
C ASP A 148 5.57 -2.18 -9.75
N GLN A 149 4.51 -2.38 -8.98
CA GLN A 149 3.14 -2.48 -9.50
C GLN A 149 2.42 -1.13 -9.64
N TYR A 150 3.09 -0.02 -9.28
CA TYR A 150 2.48 1.32 -9.31
C TYR A 150 3.41 2.35 -9.97
N THR A 151 2.81 3.45 -10.39
CA THR A 151 3.51 4.70 -10.71
C THR A 151 3.25 5.70 -9.59
N TYR A 152 4.21 6.62 -9.34
CA TYR A 152 4.18 7.51 -8.20
C TYR A 152 4.41 8.96 -8.61
N THR A 153 3.75 9.88 -7.90
CA THR A 153 3.97 11.34 -8.01
C THR A 153 4.01 11.92 -6.60
N LEU A 154 5.01 12.74 -6.30
CA LEU A 154 5.08 13.47 -5.05
C LEU A 154 4.14 14.69 -5.12
N ASP A 155 3.09 14.67 -4.30
CA ASP A 155 2.09 15.74 -4.23
C ASP A 155 2.52 16.84 -3.24
N GLY A 156 3.57 16.61 -2.45
CA GLY A 156 4.09 17.52 -1.45
C GLY A 156 4.23 16.88 -0.08
N GLU A 157 4.00 17.67 0.96
CA GLU A 157 4.13 17.28 2.36
C GLU A 157 2.82 17.53 3.09
N ASP A 158 2.61 16.79 4.17
CA ASP A 158 1.42 16.89 5.02
C ASP A 158 1.76 16.48 6.46
N THR A 159 0.82 16.67 7.37
CA THR A 159 0.96 16.24 8.77
C THR A 159 -0.16 15.27 9.10
N ILE A 160 0.18 14.05 9.53
CA ILE A 160 -0.76 13.04 9.99
C ILE A 160 -0.46 12.72 11.46
N ASP A 161 -1.46 12.92 12.32
CA ASP A 161 -1.36 12.69 13.77
C ASP A 161 -0.12 13.39 14.39
N GLY A 162 0.15 14.63 13.96
CA GLY A 162 1.28 15.44 14.42
C GLY A 162 2.64 15.06 13.82
N GLN A 163 2.70 14.10 12.90
CA GLN A 163 3.93 13.62 12.28
C GLN A 163 4.05 14.13 10.83
N ALA A 164 5.21 14.68 10.49
CA ALA A 164 5.51 15.13 9.14
C ALA A 164 5.59 13.93 8.18
N CYS A 165 4.87 14.01 7.07
CA CYS A 165 4.76 12.96 6.07
C CYS A 165 5.01 13.50 4.66
N TRP A 166 5.56 12.66 3.80
CA TRP A 166 5.42 12.83 2.35
C TRP A 166 4.02 12.39 1.93
N LYS A 167 3.39 13.21 1.09
CA LYS A 167 2.11 12.89 0.44
C LYS A 167 2.38 12.50 -1.00
N ILE A 168 1.98 11.28 -1.38
CA ILE A 168 2.35 10.68 -2.67
C ILE A 168 1.09 10.10 -3.31
N SER A 169 0.81 10.50 -4.53
CA SER A 169 -0.16 9.82 -5.40
C SER A 169 0.45 8.54 -5.98
N SER A 170 -0.33 7.48 -5.95
CA SER A 170 0.05 6.15 -6.41
C SER A 170 -1.03 5.60 -7.34
N THR A 171 -0.67 5.31 -8.59
CA THR A 171 -1.59 4.78 -9.60
C THR A 171 -1.19 3.36 -9.96
N PRO A 172 -2.10 2.36 -9.84
CA PRO A 172 -1.79 0.99 -10.21
C PRO A 172 -1.53 0.88 -11.72
N LYS A 173 -0.52 0.08 -12.08
CA LYS A 173 -0.27 -0.30 -13.47
C LYS A 173 -1.34 -1.30 -13.92
N GLU A 174 -1.56 -1.42 -15.23
CA GLU A 174 -2.57 -2.36 -15.79
C GLU A 174 -2.37 -3.80 -15.31
N THR A 175 -1.12 -4.25 -15.19
CA THR A 175 -0.75 -5.60 -14.73
C THR A 175 -1.19 -5.89 -13.30
N LYS A 176 -1.41 -4.84 -12.46
CA LYS A 176 -1.90 -4.99 -11.08
C LYS A 176 -3.36 -5.43 -11.03
N SER A 177 -4.20 -5.04 -11.98
CA SER A 177 -5.64 -5.38 -12.00
C SER A 177 -6.35 -4.95 -10.71
N SER A 178 -6.29 -3.65 -10.38
CA SER A 178 -6.84 -3.08 -9.14
C SER A 178 -8.28 -2.60 -9.32
N GLN A 179 -9.09 -2.70 -8.24
CA GLN A 179 -10.39 -2.03 -8.14
C GLN A 179 -10.24 -0.50 -8.00
N TYR A 180 -9.08 -0.04 -7.56
CA TYR A 180 -8.82 1.36 -7.31
C TYR A 180 -8.19 2.01 -8.55
N THR A 181 -8.65 3.22 -8.86
CA THR A 181 -8.07 4.02 -9.94
C THR A 181 -6.78 4.71 -9.52
N ARG A 182 -6.66 5.04 -8.24
CA ARG A 182 -5.48 5.62 -7.61
C ARG A 182 -5.55 5.46 -6.09
N SER A 183 -4.43 5.68 -5.42
CA SER A 183 -4.36 5.87 -3.97
C SER A 183 -3.53 7.13 -3.66
N ILE A 184 -3.83 7.78 -2.54
CA ILE A 184 -2.91 8.74 -1.93
C ILE A 184 -2.32 8.06 -0.71
N VAL A 185 -1.01 8.09 -0.58
CA VAL A 185 -0.28 7.46 0.52
C VAL A 185 0.51 8.52 1.29
N TRP A 186 0.49 8.42 2.60
CA TRP A 186 1.30 9.25 3.49
C TRP A 186 2.35 8.37 4.17
N ILE A 187 3.62 8.74 4.01
CA ILE A 187 4.76 8.04 4.57
C ILE A 187 5.48 9.00 5.52
N ARG A 188 5.68 8.58 6.76
CA ARG A 188 6.36 9.37 7.79
C ARG A 188 7.80 9.64 7.40
N LYS A 189 8.26 10.89 7.60
CA LYS A 189 9.62 11.30 7.26
C LYS A 189 10.68 10.77 8.21
N ASP A 190 10.32 10.56 9.47
CA ASP A 190 11.25 10.10 10.52
C ASP A 190 11.54 8.60 10.44
N THR A 191 10.53 7.78 10.18
CA THR A 191 10.60 6.32 10.28
C THR A 191 10.39 5.61 8.95
N TYR A 192 9.89 6.29 7.91
CA TYR A 192 9.40 5.71 6.66
C TYR A 192 8.22 4.74 6.85
N ALA A 193 7.60 4.72 8.02
CA ALA A 193 6.39 3.95 8.24
C ALA A 193 5.20 4.58 7.50
N TRP A 194 4.27 3.74 7.07
CA TRP A 194 2.99 4.18 6.53
C TRP A 194 2.17 4.87 7.62
N ALA A 195 1.58 6.04 7.32
CA ALA A 195 0.72 6.77 8.23
C ALA A 195 -0.75 6.68 7.80
N ARG A 196 -1.01 6.79 6.48
CA ARG A 196 -2.37 6.73 5.92
C ARG A 196 -2.32 6.28 4.46
N ILE A 197 -3.39 5.60 4.03
CA ILE A 197 -3.69 5.34 2.62
C ILE A 197 -5.14 5.71 2.37
N GLU A 198 -5.39 6.48 1.32
CA GLU A 198 -6.73 6.73 0.81
C GLU A 198 -6.87 6.12 -0.58
N ASN A 199 -7.81 5.21 -0.75
CA ASN A 199 -8.05 4.49 -1.98
C ASN A 199 -9.25 5.10 -2.72
N TYR A 200 -9.07 5.38 -4.01
CA TYR A 200 -10.05 6.04 -4.86
C TYR A 200 -10.58 5.10 -5.94
N THR A 201 -11.88 5.16 -6.16
CA THR A 201 -12.55 4.60 -7.33
C THR A 201 -12.96 5.73 -8.29
N LYS A 202 -13.65 5.39 -9.38
CA LYS A 202 -14.23 6.41 -10.28
C LYS A 202 -15.22 7.34 -9.58
N SER A 203 -15.85 6.87 -8.50
CA SER A 203 -16.85 7.62 -7.73
C SER A 203 -16.24 8.51 -6.63
N GLY A 204 -14.91 8.54 -6.48
CA GLY A 204 -14.22 9.30 -5.46
C GLY A 204 -13.51 8.40 -4.45
N ILE A 205 -13.24 8.96 -3.25
CA ILE A 205 -12.61 8.20 -2.16
C ILE A 205 -13.56 7.11 -1.66
N ALA A 206 -13.10 5.86 -1.71
CA ALA A 206 -13.88 4.70 -1.29
C ALA A 206 -13.49 4.23 0.13
N ARG A 207 -12.19 4.14 0.40
CA ARG A 207 -11.67 3.63 1.67
C ARG A 207 -10.49 4.45 2.16
N ARG A 208 -10.37 4.54 3.50
CA ARG A 208 -9.23 5.14 4.19
C ARG A 208 -8.66 4.12 5.16
N LEU A 209 -7.37 3.84 5.06
CA LEU A 209 -6.62 3.02 6.01
C LEU A 209 -5.69 3.93 6.81
N GLN A 210 -5.93 4.03 8.12
CA GLN A 210 -5.10 4.77 9.06
C GLN A 210 -4.19 3.81 9.80
N TYR A 211 -2.93 4.19 9.96
CA TYR A 211 -1.92 3.45 10.74
C TYR A 211 -1.57 4.26 11.97
N SER A 212 -1.59 3.64 13.14
CA SER A 212 -1.28 4.30 14.40
C SER A 212 -0.52 3.36 15.34
N ASP A 213 -0.09 3.88 16.51
CA ASP A 213 0.73 3.15 17.47
C ASP A 213 1.96 2.50 16.80
N ILE A 214 2.76 3.35 16.15
CA ILE A 214 3.95 2.91 15.41
C ILE A 214 5.10 2.67 16.38
N ARG A 215 5.57 1.41 16.46
CA ARG A 215 6.63 0.95 17.33
C ARG A 215 7.76 0.31 16.54
N ASN A 216 8.97 0.35 17.10
CA ASN A 216 10.09 -0.40 16.55
C ASN A 216 10.07 -1.84 17.06
N VAL A 217 9.88 -2.79 16.14
CA VAL A 217 9.91 -4.23 16.43
C VAL A 217 11.07 -4.84 15.66
N GLN A 218 12.10 -5.27 16.36
CA GLN A 218 13.30 -5.91 15.76
C GLN A 218 13.93 -5.06 14.62
N GLY A 219 13.94 -3.72 14.77
CA GLY A 219 14.48 -2.80 13.77
C GLY A 219 13.48 -2.30 12.73
N ILE A 220 12.27 -2.84 12.69
CA ILE A 220 11.21 -2.48 11.73
C ILE A 220 10.15 -1.62 12.43
N TRP A 221 9.90 -0.41 11.91
CA TRP A 221 8.85 0.48 12.40
C TRP A 221 7.49 0.03 11.91
N THR A 222 6.66 -0.46 12.83
CA THR A 222 5.38 -1.13 12.51
C THR A 222 4.22 -0.53 13.28
N ALA A 223 3.12 -0.28 12.59
CA ALA A 223 1.85 0.09 13.22
C ALA A 223 1.24 -1.11 13.94
N HIS A 224 0.84 -0.94 15.20
CA HIS A 224 0.13 -1.94 15.98
C HIS A 224 -1.39 -1.80 15.90
N HIS A 225 -1.87 -0.64 15.44
CA HIS A 225 -3.29 -0.39 15.18
C HIS A 225 -3.48 0.09 13.74
N LEU A 226 -4.37 -0.58 13.03
CA LEU A 226 -4.83 -0.22 11.71
C LEU A 226 -6.35 -0.02 11.76
N GLU A 227 -6.87 1.07 11.17
CA GLU A 227 -8.31 1.29 11.03
C GLU A 227 -8.65 1.49 9.54
N MET A 228 -9.40 0.54 8.99
CA MET A 228 -10.00 0.68 7.66
C MET A 228 -11.39 1.28 7.80
N HIS A 229 -11.62 2.42 7.16
CA HIS A 229 -12.93 3.06 7.06
C HIS A 229 -13.46 2.91 5.64
N ASP A 230 -14.59 2.23 5.48
CA ASP A 230 -15.37 2.20 4.25
C ASP A 230 -16.30 3.43 4.24
N LEU A 231 -15.93 4.46 3.47
CA LEU A 231 -16.63 5.75 3.46
C LEU A 231 -18.02 5.68 2.85
N GLY A 232 -18.26 4.74 1.94
CA GLY A 232 -19.56 4.53 1.32
C GLY A 232 -20.58 3.87 2.24
N ARG A 233 -20.11 3.11 3.23
CA ARG A 233 -20.93 2.35 4.19
C ARG A 233 -20.96 2.98 5.58
N ASP A 234 -20.07 3.94 5.83
CA ASP A 234 -19.80 4.52 7.15
C ASP A 234 -19.55 3.45 8.23
N SER A 235 -18.77 2.43 7.85
CA SER A 235 -18.36 1.34 8.74
C SER A 235 -16.85 1.30 8.88
N ARG A 236 -16.34 0.73 9.98
CA ARG A 236 -14.92 0.69 10.28
C ARG A 236 -14.50 -0.68 10.79
N THR A 237 -13.34 -1.12 10.34
CA THR A 237 -12.68 -2.30 10.90
C THR A 237 -11.36 -1.88 11.51
N ARG A 238 -11.21 -2.09 12.81
CA ARG A 238 -9.97 -1.89 13.56
C ARG A 238 -9.24 -3.20 13.68
N LEU A 239 -7.97 -3.21 13.31
CA LEU A 239 -7.07 -4.35 13.50
C LEU A 239 -6.01 -3.95 14.52
N THR A 240 -5.93 -4.70 15.61
CA THR A 240 -4.84 -4.63 16.59
C THR A 240 -3.91 -5.82 16.38
N LEU A 241 -2.61 -5.56 16.29
CA LEU A 241 -1.57 -6.58 16.13
C LEU A 241 -0.99 -6.92 17.52
N ASP A 242 -1.18 -8.17 17.92
CA ASP A 242 -0.59 -8.74 19.14
C ASP A 242 0.52 -9.73 18.78
N LYS A 243 1.49 -9.93 19.66
CA LYS A 243 2.57 -10.91 19.53
C LYS A 243 3.33 -10.82 18.20
N LEU A 244 3.46 -9.62 17.67
CA LEU A 244 4.14 -9.38 16.41
C LEU A 244 5.62 -9.74 16.50
N GLN A 245 6.09 -10.56 15.56
CA GLN A 245 7.47 -11.00 15.42
C GLN A 245 7.88 -10.99 13.95
N TYR A 246 9.12 -10.60 13.69
CA TYR A 246 9.76 -10.68 12.38
C TYR A 246 10.89 -11.70 12.37
N ASN A 247 11.25 -12.16 11.18
CA ASN A 247 12.37 -13.06 10.94
C ASN A 247 12.31 -14.35 11.78
N VAL A 248 11.09 -14.82 12.04
CA VAL A 248 10.83 -16.09 12.72
C VAL A 248 10.97 -17.27 11.73
N PRO A 249 11.44 -18.44 12.18
CA PRO A 249 11.50 -19.61 11.32
C PRO A 249 10.08 -20.07 10.97
N LEU A 250 9.73 -20.04 9.68
CA LEU A 250 8.47 -20.54 9.12
C LEU A 250 8.79 -21.55 8.03
N ASN A 251 7.96 -22.60 7.91
CA ASN A 251 8.12 -23.60 6.88
C ASN A 251 7.37 -23.19 5.61
N ASP A 252 8.06 -23.07 4.48
CA ASP A 252 7.45 -22.70 3.19
C ASP A 252 6.32 -23.65 2.76
N GLN A 253 6.33 -24.91 3.21
CA GLN A 253 5.28 -25.88 2.95
C GLN A 253 3.95 -25.58 3.63
N ASP A 254 3.94 -24.69 4.63
CA ASP A 254 2.70 -24.23 5.28
C ASP A 254 1.96 -23.18 4.45
N PHE A 255 2.61 -22.66 3.39
CA PHE A 255 2.06 -21.68 2.46
C PHE A 255 1.59 -22.30 1.15
N THR A 256 0.82 -23.40 1.25
CA THR A 256 0.25 -24.12 0.11
C THR A 256 -1.26 -24.27 0.26
N VAL A 257 -1.98 -24.51 -0.85
CA VAL A 257 -3.44 -24.73 -0.81
C VAL A 257 -3.79 -25.93 0.07
N GLN A 258 -2.96 -26.99 0.03
CA GLN A 258 -3.16 -28.18 0.85
C GLN A 258 -3.00 -27.87 2.35
N ALA A 259 -2.07 -27.00 2.70
CA ALA A 259 -1.81 -26.60 4.09
C ALA A 259 -2.95 -25.78 4.69
N LEU A 260 -3.76 -25.09 3.86
CA LEU A 260 -4.94 -24.35 4.36
C LEU A 260 -5.93 -25.25 5.10
N ARG A 261 -6.03 -26.55 4.75
CA ARG A 261 -6.95 -27.53 5.34
C ARG A 261 -6.50 -28.04 6.72
N ARG A 262 -5.23 -27.82 7.08
CA ARG A 262 -4.70 -28.19 8.40
C ARG A 262 -5.31 -27.25 9.46
N GLN A 263 -5.81 -27.84 10.53
CA GLN A 263 -6.36 -27.11 11.69
C GLN A 263 -5.25 -26.77 12.70
#